data_88347385426f8f7989a23eeff588196a
#
_entry.id   88347385426f8f7989a23eeff588196a
#
_cell.length_a   1.000
_cell.length_b   1.000
_cell.length_c   1.000
_cell.angle_alpha   90.00
_cell.angle_beta   90.00
_cell.angle_gamma   90.00
#
_symmetry.space_group_name_H-M   'P 1'
#
loop_
_entity.id
_entity.type
_entity.pdbx_description
1 polymer ?
#
loop_
_entity_poly.entity_id
_entity_poly.type
_entity_poly.pdbx_seq_one_letter_code
_entity_poly.pdbx_strand_id
1 'polypeptide(L)'
;MKTDSKIAAFRTKPVTVTATALLIGSFVAAVVLLVLINQGKTNDQRYLQQASDLRAQAYRLTSLARDATSGDEKAFGELTGVVGSMGSTWDMLRSSDERTRKALSTEFDNFGSIWNRVQNNAKDIANNKDLIVSLNNVGNTLNDNLPTLQAEHNNIVDILLESGAPADQAIQAQLLSWRAERIGRNVDKMLRGDADAGNAADQFNRDANFYARVLTAMKDGDPALRITRVSDSQARASLNQITQLFDGVSKSIQEMVDGSATLTRARQASDALLVDTPQLLQGLASISDKIAVQADNRPFVNNTWVIIFAAITLASLFFLGFNQYRGARKRADETTETNERNQTAILRLLDELADLADGDLTTTATVTEDFTGAIADSINFTIDQLRILVARINETAVNVSAAAQETQQTALHLAEASEHQAQEIAGASAAVNEMAVTIDQVSANAAESAAVAERAVSIAGNGAKVVQNTIHGMDTIREQI
;
A
#
# COMPACT_ATOMS: atom_id res chain seq x y z
N MET A 1 5.94 43.51 -83.20
CA MET A 1 5.11 42.33 -83.21
C MET A 1 4.85 41.94 -81.76
N LYS A 2 3.62 42.22 -81.32
CA LYS A 2 3.20 42.02 -79.91
C LYS A 2 2.76 40.60 -79.70
N THR A 3 3.41 39.87 -78.78
CA THR A 3 2.96 38.57 -78.26
C THR A 3 2.12 38.86 -77.03
N ASP A 4 0.83 38.80 -77.19
CA ASP A 4 -0.13 38.80 -76.09
C ASP A 4 -0.19 37.40 -75.49
N SER A 5 0.46 37.22 -74.34
CA SER A 5 0.27 36.03 -73.49
C SER A 5 -0.98 36.25 -72.64
N LYS A 6 -2.11 35.72 -73.08
CA LYS A 6 -3.34 35.64 -72.28
C LYS A 6 -3.14 34.53 -71.23
N ILE A 7 -2.70 34.91 -70.04
CA ILE A 7 -2.88 34.12 -68.86
C ILE A 7 -4.40 34.07 -68.58
N ALA A 8 -5.03 32.96 -68.98
CA ALA A 8 -6.42 32.70 -68.61
C ALA A 8 -6.56 32.60 -67.12
N ALA A 9 -7.04 33.68 -66.50
CA ALA A 9 -7.42 33.71 -65.08
C ALA A 9 -8.47 32.61 -64.85
N PHE A 10 -8.10 31.56 -64.10
CA PHE A 10 -9.00 30.53 -63.60
C PHE A 10 -10.02 31.20 -62.69
N ARG A 11 -11.15 31.63 -63.25
CA ARG A 11 -12.31 32.09 -62.49
C ARG A 11 -12.94 30.87 -61.81
N THR A 12 -12.39 30.44 -60.68
CA THR A 12 -13.00 29.41 -59.85
C THR A 12 -14.39 29.91 -59.41
N LYS A 13 -15.44 29.15 -59.74
CA LYS A 13 -16.79 29.51 -59.33
C LYS A 13 -16.81 29.62 -57.79
N PRO A 14 -17.44 30.64 -57.17
CA PRO A 14 -17.40 30.86 -55.72
C PRO A 14 -17.82 29.61 -54.94
N VAL A 15 -18.69 28.77 -55.47
CA VAL A 15 -19.18 27.52 -54.89
C VAL A 15 -18.06 26.45 -54.75
N THR A 16 -17.10 26.39 -55.70
CA THR A 16 -16.00 25.43 -55.61
C THR A 16 -14.96 25.86 -54.57
N VAL A 17 -14.74 27.16 -54.42
CA VAL A 17 -13.84 27.70 -53.40
C VAL A 17 -14.40 27.47 -51.99
N THR A 18 -15.70 27.69 -51.79
CA THR A 18 -16.33 27.41 -50.48
C THR A 18 -16.36 25.94 -50.15
N ALA A 19 -16.62 25.04 -51.11
CA ALA A 19 -16.59 23.59 -50.87
C ALA A 19 -15.19 23.05 -50.57
N THR A 20 -14.13 23.58 -51.22
CA THR A 20 -12.74 23.24 -50.91
C THR A 20 -12.31 23.77 -49.53
N ALA A 21 -12.70 24.97 -49.16
CA ALA A 21 -12.41 25.51 -47.83
C ALA A 21 -13.11 24.69 -46.73
N LEU A 22 -14.35 24.25 -46.97
CA LEU A 22 -15.12 23.43 -46.03
C LEU A 22 -14.54 22.01 -45.91
N LEU A 23 -14.03 21.43 -46.99
CA LEU A 23 -13.32 20.14 -47.00
C LEU A 23 -12.05 20.21 -46.16
N ILE A 24 -11.21 21.21 -46.42
CA ILE A 24 -9.92 21.37 -45.69
C ILE A 24 -10.23 21.68 -44.21
N GLY A 25 -11.17 22.58 -43.91
CA GLY A 25 -11.51 22.95 -42.54
C GLY A 25 -12.07 21.77 -41.73
N SER A 26 -12.99 20.99 -42.32
CA SER A 26 -13.57 19.82 -41.65
C SER A 26 -12.53 18.69 -41.47
N PHE A 27 -11.64 18.48 -42.43
CA PHE A 27 -10.55 17.49 -42.30
C PHE A 27 -9.58 17.90 -41.19
N VAL A 28 -9.10 19.13 -41.16
CA VAL A 28 -8.23 19.65 -40.12
C VAL A 28 -8.90 19.57 -38.75
N ALA A 29 -10.18 19.94 -38.67
CA ALA A 29 -10.94 19.84 -37.42
C ALA A 29 -11.03 18.38 -36.92
N ALA A 30 -11.30 17.41 -37.81
CA ALA A 30 -11.33 16.00 -37.48
C ALA A 30 -9.98 15.48 -36.94
N VAL A 31 -8.87 15.84 -37.60
CA VAL A 31 -7.52 15.46 -37.18
C VAL A 31 -7.16 16.07 -35.83
N VAL A 32 -7.43 17.36 -35.64
CA VAL A 32 -7.18 18.03 -34.33
C VAL A 32 -7.99 17.38 -33.22
N LEU A 33 -9.27 17.07 -33.47
CA LEU A 33 -10.11 16.38 -32.49
C LEU A 33 -9.58 15.00 -32.14
N LEU A 34 -9.12 14.21 -33.13
CA LEU A 34 -8.50 12.91 -32.88
C LEU A 34 -7.26 13.02 -31.98
N VAL A 35 -6.41 14.02 -32.24
CA VAL A 35 -5.22 14.26 -31.41
C VAL A 35 -5.64 14.64 -29.98
N LEU A 36 -6.61 15.53 -29.82
CA LEU A 36 -7.11 15.95 -28.51
C LEU A 36 -7.77 14.80 -27.73
N ILE A 37 -8.54 13.94 -28.42
CA ILE A 37 -9.13 12.74 -27.81
C ILE A 37 -8.04 11.79 -27.33
N ASN A 38 -7.04 11.52 -28.17
CA ASN A 38 -5.95 10.61 -27.83
C ASN A 38 -5.10 11.14 -26.68
N GLN A 39 -4.72 12.42 -26.69
CA GLN A 39 -4.01 13.06 -25.59
C GLN A 39 -4.83 13.01 -24.29
N GLY A 40 -6.13 13.29 -24.40
CA GLY A 40 -7.03 13.22 -23.25
C GLY A 40 -7.09 11.82 -22.64
N LYS A 41 -7.24 10.77 -23.45
CA LYS A 41 -7.24 9.36 -22.97
C LYS A 41 -5.92 8.98 -22.30
N THR A 42 -4.80 9.36 -22.89
CA THR A 42 -3.47 9.09 -22.33
C THR A 42 -3.29 9.78 -20.97
N ASN A 43 -3.75 11.02 -20.84
CA ASN A 43 -3.69 11.74 -19.57
C ASN A 43 -4.58 11.10 -18.50
N ASP A 44 -5.83 10.75 -18.86
CA ASP A 44 -6.75 10.09 -17.93
C ASP A 44 -6.19 8.76 -17.42
N GLN A 45 -5.64 7.93 -18.33
CA GLN A 45 -4.98 6.67 -17.94
C GLN A 45 -3.81 6.89 -16.99
N ARG A 46 -2.98 7.92 -17.25
CA ARG A 46 -1.87 8.28 -16.36
C ARG A 46 -2.36 8.70 -14.98
N TYR A 47 -3.42 9.51 -14.90
CA TYR A 47 -3.99 9.94 -13.62
C TYR A 47 -4.64 8.79 -12.85
N LEU A 48 -5.33 7.88 -13.54
CA LEU A 48 -5.87 6.66 -12.94
C LEU A 48 -4.75 5.75 -12.41
N GLN A 49 -3.66 5.62 -13.16
CA GLN A 49 -2.47 4.88 -12.71
C GLN A 49 -1.87 5.51 -11.45
N GLN A 50 -1.69 6.83 -11.41
CA GLN A 50 -1.18 7.55 -10.25
C GLN A 50 -2.09 7.36 -9.02
N ALA A 51 -3.41 7.41 -9.20
CA ALA A 51 -4.36 7.14 -8.12
C ALA A 51 -4.29 5.68 -7.63
N SER A 52 -4.08 4.72 -8.54
CA SER A 52 -3.87 3.31 -8.22
C SER A 52 -2.58 3.08 -7.45
N ASP A 53 -1.48 3.73 -7.86
CA ASP A 53 -0.18 3.65 -7.18
C ASP A 53 -0.27 4.22 -5.76
N LEU A 54 -0.95 5.34 -5.57
CA LEU A 54 -1.23 5.91 -4.26
C LEU A 54 -2.04 4.95 -3.38
N ARG A 55 -3.05 4.25 -3.93
CA ARG A 55 -3.82 3.23 -3.20
C ARG A 55 -2.94 2.07 -2.74
N ALA A 56 -2.10 1.54 -3.62
CA ALA A 56 -1.19 0.45 -3.30
C ALA A 56 -0.23 0.83 -2.17
N GLN A 57 0.29 2.05 -2.20
CA GLN A 57 1.18 2.57 -1.17
C GLN A 57 0.46 2.86 0.16
N ALA A 58 -0.79 3.35 0.12
CA ALA A 58 -1.59 3.64 1.30
C ALA A 58 -1.85 2.39 2.16
N TYR A 59 -2.03 1.22 1.55
CA TYR A 59 -2.19 -0.05 2.30
C TYR A 59 -0.95 -0.42 3.12
N ARG A 60 0.25 0.00 2.70
CA ARG A 60 1.50 -0.30 3.42
C ARG A 60 1.74 0.64 4.61
N LEU A 61 1.15 1.83 4.61
CA LEU A 61 1.42 2.86 5.62
C LEU A 61 1.13 2.40 7.04
N THR A 62 -0.03 1.78 7.26
CA THR A 62 -0.47 1.38 8.60
C THR A 62 0.38 0.26 9.19
N SER A 63 0.77 -0.71 8.37
CA SER A 63 1.67 -1.78 8.81
C SER A 63 3.04 -1.20 9.17
N LEU A 64 3.63 -0.41 8.26
CA LEU A 64 4.95 0.19 8.47
C LEU A 64 4.98 1.14 9.68
N ALA A 65 3.92 1.91 9.90
CA ALA A 65 3.83 2.78 11.07
C ALA A 65 3.76 1.98 12.38
N ARG A 66 3.01 0.89 12.39
CA ARG A 66 2.93 -0.02 13.54
C ARG A 66 4.27 -0.68 13.80
N ASP A 67 4.92 -1.23 12.78
CA ASP A 67 6.19 -1.93 12.89
C ASP A 67 7.29 -0.96 13.35
N ALA A 68 7.33 0.26 12.80
CA ALA A 68 8.24 1.32 13.24
C ALA A 68 8.03 1.67 14.72
N THR A 69 6.77 1.90 15.14
CA THR A 69 6.49 2.22 16.55
C THR A 69 6.70 1.04 17.52
N SER A 70 6.82 -0.17 16.98
CA SER A 70 7.22 -1.37 17.74
C SER A 70 8.73 -1.56 17.80
N GLY A 71 9.53 -0.63 17.22
CA GLY A 71 10.98 -0.63 17.28
C GLY A 71 11.69 -1.34 16.11
N ASP A 72 10.96 -1.76 15.07
CA ASP A 72 11.61 -2.28 13.86
C ASP A 72 12.33 -1.15 13.11
N GLU A 73 13.65 -1.19 13.18
CA GLU A 73 14.49 -0.15 12.58
C GLU A 73 14.32 -0.04 11.06
N LYS A 74 14.08 -1.15 10.35
CA LYS A 74 13.89 -1.16 8.89
C LYS A 74 12.58 -0.48 8.51
N ALA A 75 11.54 -0.66 9.31
CA ALA A 75 10.23 -0.09 9.07
C ALA A 75 10.24 1.45 9.00
N PHE A 76 11.14 2.13 9.74
CA PHE A 76 11.28 3.59 9.64
C PHE A 76 11.76 4.05 8.27
N GLY A 77 12.75 3.36 7.71
CA GLY A 77 13.26 3.65 6.37
C GLY A 77 12.20 3.42 5.30
N GLU A 78 11.48 2.32 5.39
CA GLU A 78 10.40 1.98 4.47
C GLU A 78 9.20 2.94 4.60
N LEU A 79 8.80 3.30 5.82
CA LEU A 79 7.74 4.28 6.07
C LEU A 79 8.07 5.63 5.43
N THR A 80 9.29 6.13 5.66
CA THR A 80 9.77 7.39 5.07
C THR A 80 9.81 7.30 3.55
N GLY A 81 10.27 6.18 2.98
CA GLY A 81 10.30 5.93 1.54
C GLY A 81 8.89 5.92 0.93
N VAL A 82 7.95 5.21 1.54
CA VAL A 82 6.55 5.15 1.09
C VAL A 82 5.90 6.53 1.14
N VAL A 83 6.05 7.26 2.25
CA VAL A 83 5.50 8.63 2.38
C VAL A 83 6.11 9.59 1.36
N GLY A 84 7.41 9.52 1.11
CA GLY A 84 8.09 10.31 0.09
C GLY A 84 7.61 10.00 -1.33
N SER A 85 7.47 8.72 -1.65
CA SER A 85 6.93 8.27 -2.94
C SER A 85 5.47 8.68 -3.13
N MET A 86 4.63 8.51 -2.11
CA MET A 86 3.23 8.99 -2.13
C MET A 86 3.16 10.50 -2.32
N GLY A 87 4.02 11.27 -1.63
CA GLY A 87 4.10 12.73 -1.79
C GLY A 87 4.40 13.12 -3.22
N SER A 88 5.42 12.50 -3.83
CA SER A 88 5.80 12.76 -5.23
C SER A 88 4.68 12.39 -6.20
N THR A 89 4.01 11.25 -6.01
CA THR A 89 2.90 10.81 -6.85
C THR A 89 1.68 11.71 -6.68
N TRP A 90 1.39 12.16 -5.45
CA TRP A 90 0.34 13.13 -5.17
C TRP A 90 0.58 14.48 -5.85
N ASP A 91 1.81 15.00 -5.78
CA ASP A 91 2.18 16.25 -6.43
C ASP A 91 2.06 16.17 -7.95
N MET A 92 2.43 15.02 -8.54
CA MET A 92 2.21 14.74 -9.97
C MET A 92 0.71 14.71 -10.33
N LEU A 93 -0.12 14.06 -9.52
CA LEU A 93 -1.57 13.99 -9.73
C LEU A 93 -2.22 15.38 -9.57
N ARG A 94 -1.82 16.15 -8.58
CA ARG A 94 -2.28 17.51 -8.33
C ARG A 94 -1.84 18.49 -9.41
N SER A 95 -0.71 18.24 -10.10
CA SER A 95 -0.22 19.02 -11.23
C SER A 95 -0.85 18.59 -12.57
N SER A 96 -1.98 17.88 -12.54
CA SER A 96 -2.77 17.53 -13.72
C SER A 96 -3.17 18.75 -14.54
N ASP A 97 -3.64 18.53 -15.77
CA ASP A 97 -4.12 19.61 -16.64
C ASP A 97 -5.20 20.45 -15.95
N GLU A 98 -5.31 21.71 -16.37
CA GLU A 98 -6.20 22.71 -15.73
C GLU A 98 -7.66 22.25 -15.66
N ARG A 99 -8.13 21.54 -16.67
CA ARG A 99 -9.50 21.04 -16.74
C ARG A 99 -9.73 19.96 -15.69
N THR A 100 -8.85 18.97 -15.60
CA THR A 100 -8.91 17.90 -14.62
C THR A 100 -8.78 18.46 -13.20
N ARG A 101 -7.83 19.37 -12.98
CA ARG A 101 -7.65 20.04 -11.69
C ARG A 101 -8.88 20.81 -11.24
N LYS A 102 -9.55 21.52 -12.16
CA LYS A 102 -10.78 22.28 -11.86
C LYS A 102 -11.96 21.35 -11.55
N ALA A 103 -12.07 20.25 -12.29
CA ALA A 103 -13.14 19.28 -12.09
C ALA A 103 -12.98 18.47 -10.79
N LEU A 104 -11.75 18.25 -10.33
CA LEU A 104 -11.40 17.47 -9.14
C LEU A 104 -11.04 18.35 -7.93
N SER A 105 -11.26 19.68 -8.00
CA SER A 105 -10.79 20.58 -6.94
C SER A 105 -11.25 20.18 -5.54
N THR A 106 -12.52 19.82 -5.39
CA THR A 106 -13.08 19.38 -4.10
C THR A 106 -12.45 18.08 -3.58
N GLU A 107 -12.26 17.11 -4.49
CA GLU A 107 -11.64 15.83 -4.15
C GLU A 107 -10.16 16.02 -3.79
N PHE A 108 -9.46 16.87 -4.51
CA PHE A 108 -8.06 17.20 -4.22
C PHE A 108 -7.90 17.95 -2.89
N ASP A 109 -8.81 18.86 -2.56
CA ASP A 109 -8.78 19.55 -1.26
C ASP A 109 -9.07 18.58 -0.11
N ASN A 110 -10.07 17.72 -0.26
CA ASN A 110 -10.41 16.69 0.73
C ASN A 110 -9.25 15.71 0.93
N PHE A 111 -8.74 15.14 -0.15
CA PHE A 111 -7.59 14.23 -0.08
C PHE A 111 -6.36 14.93 0.50
N GLY A 112 -6.05 16.15 0.04
CA GLY A 112 -4.90 16.92 0.51
C GLY A 112 -4.94 17.19 2.02
N SER A 113 -6.13 17.44 2.57
CA SER A 113 -6.28 17.64 4.02
C SER A 113 -5.96 16.39 4.83
N ILE A 114 -6.42 15.22 4.36
CA ILE A 114 -6.13 13.93 4.99
C ILE A 114 -4.65 13.58 4.80
N TRP A 115 -4.12 13.77 3.59
CA TRP A 115 -2.73 13.53 3.27
C TRP A 115 -1.76 14.33 4.15
N ASN A 116 -2.06 15.60 4.40
CA ASN A 116 -1.26 16.43 5.30
C ASN A 116 -1.20 15.86 6.72
N ARG A 117 -2.33 15.35 7.25
CA ARG A 117 -2.34 14.69 8.58
C ARG A 117 -1.49 13.41 8.56
N VAL A 118 -1.69 12.58 7.54
CA VAL A 118 -0.91 11.33 7.35
C VAL A 118 0.59 11.62 7.25
N GLN A 119 0.98 12.62 6.46
CA GLN A 119 2.37 13.01 6.30
C GLN A 119 2.98 13.53 7.62
N ASN A 120 2.23 14.32 8.39
CA ASN A 120 2.70 14.83 9.67
C ASN A 120 2.84 13.70 10.70
N ASN A 121 1.85 12.81 10.80
CA ASN A 121 1.91 11.67 11.70
C ASN A 121 3.08 10.72 11.36
N ALA A 122 3.30 10.45 10.08
CA ALA A 122 4.44 9.63 9.64
C ALA A 122 5.80 10.31 9.93
N LYS A 123 5.89 11.64 9.77
CA LYS A 123 7.09 12.40 10.14
C LYS A 123 7.34 12.39 11.64
N ASP A 124 6.30 12.50 12.45
CA ASP A 124 6.42 12.43 13.91
C ASP A 124 6.96 11.07 14.35
N ILE A 125 6.51 9.98 13.73
CA ILE A 125 7.07 8.65 13.97
C ILE A 125 8.55 8.60 13.54
N ALA A 126 8.86 9.03 12.32
CA ALA A 126 10.20 8.94 11.74
C ALA A 126 11.23 9.79 12.51
N ASN A 127 10.85 11.00 12.95
CA ASN A 127 11.73 11.91 13.69
C ASN A 127 12.11 11.38 15.08
N ASN A 128 11.35 10.44 15.62
CA ASN A 128 11.60 9.84 16.93
C ASN A 128 12.20 8.43 16.82
N LYS A 129 12.74 8.03 15.66
CA LYS A 129 13.31 6.71 15.39
C LYS A 129 14.26 6.26 16.50
N ASP A 130 15.32 7.05 16.74
CA ASP A 130 16.42 6.63 17.63
C ASP A 130 15.92 6.39 19.06
N LEU A 131 15.01 7.25 19.52
CA LEU A 131 14.38 7.11 20.84
C LEU A 131 13.47 5.88 20.92
N ILE A 132 12.62 5.67 19.90
CA ILE A 132 11.70 4.52 19.87
C ILE A 132 12.48 3.21 19.85
N VAL A 133 13.52 3.12 19.01
CA VAL A 133 14.38 1.94 18.92
C VAL A 133 15.13 1.72 20.25
N SER A 134 15.70 2.78 20.85
CA SER A 134 16.36 2.70 22.15
C SER A 134 15.43 2.18 23.24
N LEU A 135 14.21 2.74 23.34
CA LEU A 135 13.22 2.33 24.34
C LEU A 135 12.77 0.87 24.17
N ASN A 136 12.56 0.42 22.94
CA ASN A 136 12.22 -0.99 22.69
C ASN A 136 13.39 -1.92 23.04
N ASN A 137 14.63 -1.54 22.72
CA ASN A 137 15.81 -2.33 23.08
C ASN A 137 15.99 -2.45 24.61
N VAL A 138 15.77 -1.34 25.32
CA VAL A 138 15.79 -1.33 26.80
C VAL A 138 14.70 -2.25 27.35
N GLY A 139 13.48 -2.16 26.82
CA GLY A 139 12.37 -3.01 27.23
C GLY A 139 12.64 -4.50 26.99
N ASN A 140 13.16 -4.84 25.82
CA ASN A 140 13.53 -6.22 25.50
C ASN A 140 14.64 -6.73 26.45
N THR A 141 15.68 -5.92 26.68
CA THR A 141 16.77 -6.27 27.61
C THR A 141 16.23 -6.51 29.03
N LEU A 142 15.29 -5.69 29.47
CA LEU A 142 14.67 -5.87 30.78
C LEU A 142 13.84 -7.17 30.84
N ASN A 143 13.03 -7.43 29.82
CA ASN A 143 12.21 -8.63 29.76
C ASN A 143 13.05 -9.90 29.68
N ASP A 144 14.17 -9.88 28.98
CA ASP A 144 15.12 -11.00 28.89
C ASP A 144 15.79 -11.26 30.23
N ASN A 145 16.07 -10.23 31.02
CA ASN A 145 16.72 -10.34 32.32
C ASN A 145 15.75 -10.66 33.48
N LEU A 146 14.46 -10.41 33.31
CA LEU A 146 13.46 -10.56 34.36
C LEU A 146 13.37 -11.98 34.92
N PRO A 147 13.38 -13.07 34.13
CA PRO A 147 13.39 -14.44 34.65
C PRO A 147 14.63 -14.74 35.51
N THR A 148 15.81 -14.26 35.10
CA THR A 148 17.05 -14.41 35.85
C THR A 148 17.01 -13.65 37.17
N LEU A 149 16.49 -12.39 37.14
CA LEU A 149 16.27 -11.62 38.36
C LEU A 149 15.34 -12.34 39.35
N GLN A 150 14.25 -12.92 38.86
CA GLN A 150 13.32 -13.68 39.68
C GLN A 150 13.97 -14.92 40.30
N ALA A 151 14.75 -15.69 39.50
CA ALA A 151 15.48 -16.85 39.98
C ALA A 151 16.48 -16.48 41.08
N GLU A 152 17.25 -15.41 40.91
CA GLU A 152 18.19 -14.93 41.91
C GLU A 152 17.50 -14.42 43.18
N HIS A 153 16.33 -13.78 43.09
CA HIS A 153 15.56 -13.39 44.28
C HIS A 153 15.05 -14.61 45.06
N ASN A 154 14.54 -15.62 44.38
CA ASN A 154 14.10 -16.86 45.01
C ASN A 154 15.28 -17.56 45.70
N ASN A 155 16.44 -17.63 45.03
CA ASN A 155 17.66 -18.18 45.59
C ASN A 155 18.09 -17.43 46.86
N ILE A 156 18.04 -16.11 46.90
CA ILE A 156 18.32 -15.31 48.11
C ILE A 156 17.34 -15.66 49.24
N VAL A 157 16.04 -15.74 48.94
CA VAL A 157 15.03 -16.09 49.94
C VAL A 157 15.33 -17.47 50.54
N ASP A 158 15.62 -18.46 49.72
CA ASP A 158 15.92 -19.82 50.18
C ASP A 158 17.17 -19.83 51.04
N ILE A 159 18.27 -19.18 50.62
CA ILE A 159 19.53 -19.09 51.38
C ILE A 159 19.29 -18.40 52.73
N LEU A 160 18.55 -17.30 52.77
CA LEU A 160 18.27 -16.55 54.01
C LEU A 160 17.42 -17.35 54.98
N LEU A 161 16.46 -18.14 54.48
CA LEU A 161 15.64 -19.03 55.31
C LEU A 161 16.47 -20.19 55.87
N GLU A 162 17.31 -20.83 55.06
CA GLU A 162 18.19 -21.96 55.46
C GLU A 162 19.28 -21.52 56.45
N SER A 163 19.85 -20.31 56.28
CA SER A 163 20.89 -19.77 57.16
C SER A 163 20.39 -19.25 58.49
N GLY A 164 19.04 -19.24 58.69
CA GLY A 164 18.45 -18.68 59.93
C GLY A 164 18.60 -17.17 60.01
N ALA A 165 18.69 -16.48 58.89
CA ALA A 165 18.77 -15.01 58.81
C ALA A 165 17.52 -14.35 59.44
N PRO A 166 17.58 -13.08 59.88
CA PRO A 166 16.43 -12.36 60.35
C PRO A 166 15.30 -12.38 59.33
N ALA A 167 14.08 -12.67 59.73
CA ALA A 167 12.92 -12.84 58.85
C ALA A 167 12.64 -11.62 57.98
N ASP A 168 12.99 -10.39 58.44
CA ASP A 168 12.87 -9.15 57.68
C ASP A 168 13.71 -9.17 56.39
N GLN A 169 14.90 -9.83 56.38
CA GLN A 169 15.74 -9.93 55.20
C GLN A 169 15.09 -10.81 54.11
N ALA A 170 14.53 -11.96 54.47
CA ALA A 170 13.80 -12.82 53.53
C ALA A 170 12.55 -12.14 52.98
N ILE A 171 11.82 -11.42 53.86
CA ILE A 171 10.65 -10.63 53.43
C ILE A 171 11.06 -9.54 52.42
N GLN A 172 12.16 -8.81 52.67
CA GLN A 172 12.63 -7.78 51.74
C GLN A 172 13.06 -8.39 50.37
N ALA A 173 13.74 -9.52 50.40
CA ALA A 173 14.12 -10.25 49.16
C ALA A 173 12.88 -10.65 48.34
N GLN A 174 11.83 -11.16 49.01
CA GLN A 174 10.56 -11.51 48.35
C GLN A 174 9.82 -10.27 47.81
N LEU A 175 9.82 -9.17 48.54
CA LEU A 175 9.24 -7.90 48.08
C LEU A 175 9.97 -7.31 46.88
N LEU A 176 11.31 -7.49 46.82
CA LEU A 176 12.09 -7.08 45.64
C LEU A 176 11.72 -7.92 44.42
N SER A 177 11.54 -9.23 44.54
CA SER A 177 11.09 -10.10 43.46
C SER A 177 9.77 -9.64 42.89
N TRP A 178 8.78 -9.37 43.72
CA TRP A 178 7.47 -8.86 43.30
C TRP A 178 7.54 -7.47 42.61
N ARG A 179 8.44 -6.59 43.13
CA ARG A 179 8.67 -5.29 42.51
C ARG A 179 9.34 -5.41 41.14
N ALA A 180 10.33 -6.30 40.98
CA ALA A 180 10.96 -6.54 39.69
C ALA A 180 9.93 -6.97 38.63
N GLU A 181 9.00 -7.86 39.00
CA GLU A 181 7.91 -8.26 38.11
C GLU A 181 6.97 -7.08 37.76
N ARG A 182 6.63 -6.23 38.75
CA ARG A 182 5.81 -5.05 38.53
C ARG A 182 6.52 -4.01 37.67
N ILE A 183 7.84 -3.86 37.80
CA ILE A 183 8.67 -3.05 36.92
C ILE A 183 8.54 -3.56 35.48
N GLY A 184 8.70 -4.85 35.24
CA GLY A 184 8.54 -5.46 33.91
C GLY A 184 7.17 -5.20 33.31
N ARG A 185 6.08 -5.41 34.07
CA ARG A 185 4.72 -5.12 33.60
C ARG A 185 4.49 -3.65 33.25
N ASN A 186 5.10 -2.72 34.01
CA ASN A 186 4.99 -1.30 33.71
C ASN A 186 5.77 -0.93 32.45
N VAL A 187 6.92 -1.54 32.22
CA VAL A 187 7.66 -1.38 30.94
C VAL A 187 6.82 -1.82 29.75
N ASP A 188 6.19 -2.99 29.82
CA ASP A 188 5.29 -3.45 28.77
C ASP A 188 4.15 -2.47 28.48
N LYS A 189 3.54 -1.88 29.53
CA LYS A 189 2.50 -0.86 29.38
C LYS A 189 3.05 0.40 28.72
N MET A 190 4.24 0.86 29.14
CA MET A 190 4.90 2.02 28.53
C MET A 190 5.21 1.78 27.06
N LEU A 191 5.76 0.59 26.72
CA LEU A 191 6.08 0.23 25.34
C LEU A 191 4.82 0.08 24.45
N ARG A 192 3.68 -0.33 25.00
CA ARG A 192 2.41 -0.33 24.28
C ARG A 192 1.88 1.07 23.99
N GLY A 193 2.25 2.08 24.81
CA GLY A 193 1.85 3.46 24.59
C GLY A 193 0.35 3.71 24.69
N ASP A 194 -0.36 2.87 25.47
CA ASP A 194 -1.79 3.02 25.71
C ASP A 194 -2.11 4.19 26.68
N ALA A 195 -3.39 4.41 26.96
CA ALA A 195 -3.84 5.49 27.85
C ALA A 195 -3.22 5.42 29.27
N ASP A 196 -2.79 4.24 29.69
CA ASP A 196 -2.17 3.99 30.99
C ASP A 196 -0.64 4.17 30.99
N ALA A 197 -0.02 4.44 29.84
CA ALA A 197 1.44 4.52 29.74
C ALA A 197 2.06 5.58 30.67
N GLY A 198 1.41 6.72 30.82
CA GLY A 198 1.85 7.77 31.77
C GLY A 198 1.83 7.31 33.23
N ASN A 199 0.75 6.68 33.65
CA ASN A 199 0.64 6.10 34.99
C ASN A 199 1.65 4.97 35.22
N ALA A 200 1.87 4.16 34.17
CA ALA A 200 2.87 3.08 34.20
C ALA A 200 4.30 3.64 34.33
N ALA A 201 4.63 4.75 33.64
CA ALA A 201 5.92 5.43 33.77
C ALA A 201 6.16 5.98 35.19
N ASP A 202 5.17 6.62 35.77
CA ASP A 202 5.25 7.09 37.15
C ASP A 202 5.42 5.95 38.15
N GLN A 203 4.68 4.85 37.98
CA GLN A 203 4.78 3.69 38.85
C GLN A 203 6.13 2.97 38.65
N PHE A 204 6.59 2.83 37.41
CA PHE A 204 7.90 2.32 37.09
C PHE A 204 9.01 3.12 37.79
N ASN A 205 9.00 4.43 37.70
CA ASN A 205 9.99 5.29 38.32
C ASN A 205 10.01 5.11 39.87
N ARG A 206 8.83 5.09 40.50
CA ARG A 206 8.74 4.84 41.95
C ARG A 206 9.28 3.48 42.37
N ASP A 207 8.91 2.44 41.58
CA ASP A 207 9.32 1.07 41.88
C ASP A 207 10.80 0.84 41.63
N ALA A 208 11.35 1.36 40.57
CA ALA A 208 12.76 1.22 40.24
C ALA A 208 13.67 1.94 41.26
N ASN A 209 13.30 3.17 41.65
CA ASN A 209 14.02 3.90 42.68
C ASN A 209 13.94 3.21 44.07
N PHE A 210 12.76 2.69 44.42
CA PHE A 210 12.62 1.97 45.70
C PHE A 210 13.39 0.63 45.66
N TYR A 211 13.33 -0.10 44.55
CA TYR A 211 14.07 -1.34 44.33
C TYR A 211 15.58 -1.12 44.50
N ALA A 212 16.16 -0.11 43.85
CA ALA A 212 17.57 0.23 43.97
C ALA A 212 17.97 0.53 45.42
N ARG A 213 17.15 1.31 46.17
CA ARG A 213 17.40 1.64 47.55
C ARG A 213 17.37 0.42 48.47
N VAL A 214 16.36 -0.44 48.32
CA VAL A 214 16.28 -1.67 49.16
C VAL A 214 17.40 -2.62 48.84
N LEU A 215 17.77 -2.78 47.57
CA LEU A 215 18.88 -3.60 47.14
C LEU A 215 20.21 -3.13 47.79
N THR A 216 20.47 -1.81 47.76
CA THR A 216 21.62 -1.21 48.44
C THR A 216 21.55 -1.43 49.95
N ALA A 217 20.37 -1.22 50.54
CA ALA A 217 20.18 -1.45 51.97
C ALA A 217 20.43 -2.89 52.44
N MET A 218 20.05 -3.87 51.61
CA MET A 218 20.35 -5.27 51.89
C MET A 218 21.86 -5.57 51.80
N LYS A 219 22.59 -4.92 50.92
CA LYS A 219 24.04 -5.05 50.77
C LYS A 219 24.84 -4.40 51.87
N ASP A 220 24.47 -3.17 52.26
CA ASP A 220 25.30 -2.29 53.11
C ASP A 220 24.68 -2.03 54.46
N GLY A 221 23.37 -2.26 54.61
CA GLY A 221 22.56 -1.91 55.73
C GLY A 221 21.98 -0.48 55.58
N ASP A 222 20.74 -0.27 56.04
CA ASP A 222 20.10 1.06 56.09
C ASP A 222 19.23 1.16 57.36
N PRO A 223 19.67 1.90 58.39
CA PRO A 223 18.91 2.09 59.62
C PRO A 223 17.59 2.84 59.41
N ALA A 224 17.52 3.73 58.38
CA ALA A 224 16.31 4.48 58.07
C ALA A 224 15.19 3.61 57.48
N LEU A 225 15.58 2.60 56.72
CA LEU A 225 14.69 1.56 56.18
C LEU A 225 14.49 0.39 57.14
N ARG A 226 15.21 0.37 58.29
CA ARG A 226 15.30 -0.75 59.23
C ARG A 226 15.74 -2.10 58.60
N ILE A 227 16.62 -2.01 57.62
CA ILE A 227 17.16 -3.18 56.88
C ILE A 227 18.55 -3.40 57.39
N THR A 228 18.79 -4.61 57.98
CA THR A 228 20.10 -5.04 58.38
C THR A 228 20.88 -5.61 57.17
N ARG A 229 22.18 -5.37 57.16
CA ARG A 229 23.06 -5.92 56.14
C ARG A 229 22.99 -7.44 56.09
N VAL A 230 22.82 -8.02 54.89
CA VAL A 230 22.88 -9.43 54.68
C VAL A 230 24.32 -9.93 54.93
N SER A 231 24.50 -10.85 55.87
CA SER A 231 25.81 -11.35 56.30
C SER A 231 26.22 -12.63 55.58
N ASP A 232 25.25 -13.44 55.12
CA ASP A 232 25.51 -14.68 54.43
C ASP A 232 26.27 -14.44 53.11
N SER A 233 27.30 -15.24 52.86
CA SER A 233 28.21 -15.04 51.74
C SER A 233 27.59 -15.44 50.38
N GLN A 234 26.70 -16.43 50.35
CA GLN A 234 26.02 -16.90 49.14
C GLN A 234 24.89 -15.92 48.79
N ALA A 235 24.08 -15.49 49.77
CA ALA A 235 23.07 -14.46 49.56
C ALA A 235 23.67 -13.13 49.06
N ARG A 236 24.87 -12.78 49.56
CA ARG A 236 25.61 -11.60 49.04
C ARG A 236 26.11 -11.77 47.62
N ALA A 237 26.51 -12.97 47.20
CA ALA A 237 26.88 -13.25 45.83
C ALA A 237 25.68 -13.03 44.88
N SER A 238 24.51 -13.57 45.23
CA SER A 238 23.27 -13.36 44.49
C SER A 238 22.82 -11.88 44.50
N LEU A 239 22.94 -11.16 45.64
CA LEU A 239 22.68 -9.70 45.68
C LEU A 239 23.60 -8.92 44.73
N ASN A 240 24.86 -9.30 44.61
CA ASN A 240 25.79 -8.68 43.67
C ASN A 240 25.41 -8.97 42.23
N GLN A 241 24.98 -10.19 41.90
CA GLN A 241 24.52 -10.56 40.59
C GLN A 241 23.24 -9.77 40.19
N ILE A 242 22.27 -9.71 41.11
CA ILE A 242 21.07 -8.87 40.93
C ILE A 242 21.43 -7.40 40.71
N THR A 243 22.40 -6.86 41.48
CA THR A 243 22.88 -5.49 41.33
C THR A 243 23.43 -5.26 39.92
N GLN A 244 24.26 -6.17 39.41
CA GLN A 244 24.82 -6.06 38.05
C GLN A 244 23.74 -6.10 36.97
N LEU A 245 22.78 -7.02 37.10
CA LEU A 245 21.65 -7.12 36.17
C LEU A 245 20.79 -5.84 36.19
N PHE A 246 20.54 -5.30 37.38
CA PHE A 246 19.71 -4.10 37.55
C PHE A 246 20.44 -2.81 37.17
N ASP A 247 21.77 -2.71 37.41
CA ASP A 247 22.57 -1.54 37.01
C ASP A 247 22.58 -1.33 35.48
N GLY A 248 22.52 -2.41 34.70
CA GLY A 248 22.35 -2.34 33.25
C GLY A 248 21.03 -1.66 32.84
N VAL A 249 19.98 -1.90 33.62
CA VAL A 249 18.64 -1.34 33.40
C VAL A 249 18.52 0.06 34.00
N SER A 250 19.12 0.32 35.16
CA SER A 250 18.97 1.58 35.90
C SER A 250 19.48 2.81 35.12
N LYS A 251 20.52 2.62 34.31
CA LYS A 251 21.03 3.68 33.43
C LYS A 251 20.02 4.14 32.38
N SER A 252 19.15 3.24 31.94
CA SER A 252 18.13 3.49 30.93
C SER A 252 16.76 3.87 31.53
N ILE A 253 16.63 3.84 32.88
CA ILE A 253 15.38 4.18 33.58
C ILE A 253 14.93 5.62 33.23
N GLN A 254 15.85 6.56 33.30
CA GLN A 254 15.54 7.97 33.06
C GLN A 254 15.16 8.19 31.58
N GLU A 255 15.89 7.60 30.64
CA GLU A 255 15.54 7.65 29.22
C GLU A 255 14.15 7.07 28.96
N MET A 256 13.81 5.98 29.63
CA MET A 256 12.52 5.31 29.51
C MET A 256 11.36 6.18 30.03
N VAL A 257 11.54 6.79 31.18
CA VAL A 257 10.52 7.71 31.77
C VAL A 257 10.36 8.95 30.90
N ASP A 258 11.45 9.60 30.51
CA ASP A 258 11.43 10.81 29.70
C ASP A 258 10.92 10.53 28.29
N GLY A 259 11.24 9.37 27.74
CA GLY A 259 10.83 8.95 26.40
C GLY A 259 9.40 8.42 26.29
N SER A 260 8.78 8.02 27.41
CA SER A 260 7.45 7.39 27.40
C SER A 260 6.36 8.25 26.78
N ALA A 261 6.36 9.57 27.04
CA ALA A 261 5.43 10.51 26.44
C ALA A 261 5.62 10.64 24.92
N THR A 262 6.85 10.54 24.44
CA THR A 262 7.16 10.57 23.01
C THR A 262 6.73 9.29 22.33
N LEU A 263 6.96 8.14 22.95
CA LEU A 263 6.47 6.85 22.45
C LEU A 263 4.93 6.82 22.38
N THR A 264 4.27 7.33 23.40
CA THR A 264 2.79 7.47 23.41
C THR A 264 2.32 8.33 22.24
N ARG A 265 2.96 9.48 21.97
CA ARG A 265 2.63 10.32 20.82
C ARG A 265 2.88 9.59 19.49
N ALA A 266 3.99 8.87 19.36
CA ALA A 266 4.29 8.10 18.15
C ALA A 266 3.24 6.99 17.93
N ARG A 267 2.79 6.32 18.99
CA ARG A 267 1.69 5.35 18.93
C ARG A 267 0.37 5.99 18.52
N GLN A 268 0.01 7.13 19.13
CA GLN A 268 -1.17 7.89 18.72
C GLN A 268 -1.10 8.33 17.26
N ALA A 269 0.08 8.74 16.78
CA ALA A 269 0.30 9.04 15.37
C ALA A 269 0.09 7.80 14.48
N SER A 270 0.55 6.62 14.91
CA SER A 270 0.31 5.35 14.21
C SER A 270 -1.18 4.98 14.20
N ASP A 271 -1.89 5.15 15.31
CA ASP A 271 -3.33 4.92 15.39
C ASP A 271 -4.13 5.90 14.53
N ALA A 272 -3.69 7.16 14.48
CA ALA A 272 -4.27 8.16 13.58
C ALA A 272 -4.09 7.77 12.10
N LEU A 273 -2.93 7.19 11.73
CA LEU A 273 -2.72 6.64 10.39
C LEU A 273 -3.69 5.48 10.08
N LEU A 274 -4.00 4.64 11.07
CA LEU A 274 -4.97 3.56 10.91
C LEU A 274 -6.39 4.11 10.62
N VAL A 275 -6.77 5.23 11.23
CA VAL A 275 -8.07 5.90 11.03
C VAL A 275 -8.09 6.71 9.72
N ASP A 276 -7.01 7.38 9.38
CA ASP A 276 -6.94 8.25 8.19
C ASP A 276 -6.75 7.45 6.89
N THR A 277 -6.11 6.27 6.92
CA THR A 277 -5.86 5.45 5.71
C THR A 277 -7.15 5.02 4.98
N PRO A 278 -8.21 4.53 5.63
CA PRO A 278 -9.48 4.26 4.95
C PRO A 278 -10.08 5.49 4.28
N GLN A 279 -9.95 6.68 4.90
CA GLN A 279 -10.41 7.95 4.33
C GLN A 279 -9.57 8.34 3.10
N LEU A 280 -8.24 8.13 3.13
CA LEU A 280 -7.38 8.29 1.96
C LEU A 280 -7.82 7.38 0.81
N LEU A 281 -8.06 6.10 1.09
CA LEU A 281 -8.51 5.13 0.10
C LEU A 281 -9.85 5.50 -0.51
N GLN A 282 -10.79 6.00 0.30
CA GLN A 282 -12.07 6.51 -0.16
C GLN A 282 -11.91 7.78 -1.03
N GLY A 283 -11.03 8.69 -0.62
CA GLY A 283 -10.69 9.88 -1.40
C GLY A 283 -10.11 9.52 -2.77
N LEU A 284 -9.17 8.55 -2.82
CA LEU A 284 -8.60 8.06 -4.07
C LEU A 284 -9.62 7.34 -4.96
N ALA A 285 -10.56 6.61 -4.37
CA ALA A 285 -11.66 6.02 -5.13
C ALA A 285 -12.52 7.11 -5.77
N SER A 286 -12.91 8.15 -5.00
CA SER A 286 -13.68 9.30 -5.52
C SER A 286 -12.95 10.04 -6.64
N ILE A 287 -11.63 10.25 -6.50
CA ILE A 287 -10.80 10.84 -7.55
C ILE A 287 -10.83 9.96 -8.81
N SER A 288 -10.63 8.65 -8.68
CA SER A 288 -10.62 7.71 -9.79
C SER A 288 -11.97 7.67 -10.51
N ASP A 289 -13.07 7.60 -9.76
CA ASP A 289 -14.44 7.59 -10.30
C ASP A 289 -14.75 8.88 -11.08
N LYS A 290 -14.37 10.04 -10.53
CA LYS A 290 -14.57 11.31 -11.23
C LYS A 290 -13.70 11.44 -12.48
N ILE A 291 -12.46 10.96 -12.49
CA ILE A 291 -11.64 10.92 -13.69
C ILE A 291 -12.33 10.06 -14.77
N ALA A 292 -12.84 8.88 -14.39
CA ALA A 292 -13.55 8.00 -15.32
C ALA A 292 -14.80 8.67 -15.90
N VAL A 293 -15.65 9.27 -15.04
CA VAL A 293 -16.86 9.99 -15.48
C VAL A 293 -16.51 11.18 -16.37
N GLN A 294 -15.42 11.90 -16.06
CA GLN A 294 -14.98 13.04 -16.86
C GLN A 294 -14.45 12.61 -18.23
N ALA A 295 -13.82 11.43 -18.31
CA ALA A 295 -13.34 10.85 -19.56
C ALA A 295 -14.50 10.59 -20.52
N ASP A 296 -15.63 10.09 -20.00
CA ASP A 296 -16.81 9.77 -20.80
C ASP A 296 -17.63 11.01 -21.21
N ASN A 297 -17.63 12.05 -20.39
CA ASN A 297 -18.48 13.24 -20.55
C ASN A 297 -17.74 14.47 -21.12
N ARG A 298 -16.86 14.28 -22.13
CA ARG A 298 -16.17 15.41 -22.78
C ARG A 298 -17.08 16.09 -23.82
N PRO A 299 -17.67 17.27 -23.54
CA PRO A 299 -18.41 17.99 -24.54
C PRO A 299 -17.44 18.47 -25.64
N PHE A 300 -17.79 18.34 -26.91
CA PHE A 300 -17.00 18.71 -28.08
C PHE A 300 -15.73 17.89 -28.37
N VAL A 301 -15.21 17.11 -27.46
CA VAL A 301 -14.00 16.27 -27.66
C VAL A 301 -14.40 14.79 -27.51
N ASN A 302 -15.34 14.34 -28.33
CA ASN A 302 -15.80 12.96 -28.38
C ASN A 302 -15.84 12.44 -29.84
N ASN A 303 -15.96 11.15 -29.97
CA ASN A 303 -15.97 10.48 -31.27
C ASN A 303 -17.14 10.95 -32.18
N THR A 304 -18.23 11.45 -31.59
CA THR A 304 -19.39 11.95 -32.34
C THR A 304 -19.02 13.11 -33.23
N TRP A 305 -18.24 14.08 -32.73
CA TRP A 305 -17.79 15.21 -33.52
C TRP A 305 -16.79 14.82 -34.61
N VAL A 306 -15.93 13.83 -34.33
CA VAL A 306 -15.02 13.26 -35.36
C VAL A 306 -15.84 12.67 -36.51
N ILE A 307 -16.90 11.90 -36.20
CA ILE A 307 -17.81 11.32 -37.21
C ILE A 307 -18.53 12.42 -38.00
N ILE A 308 -19.01 13.47 -37.33
CA ILE A 308 -19.67 14.59 -37.99
C ILE A 308 -18.71 15.29 -38.95
N PHE A 309 -17.51 15.64 -38.53
CA PHE A 309 -16.51 16.27 -39.38
C PHE A 309 -16.05 15.36 -40.53
N ALA A 310 -15.90 14.06 -40.29
CA ALA A 310 -15.60 13.08 -41.33
C ALA A 310 -16.74 12.98 -42.36
N ALA A 311 -18.00 12.99 -41.90
CA ALA A 311 -19.17 12.99 -42.79
C ALA A 311 -19.23 14.28 -43.65
N ILE A 312 -18.95 15.47 -43.06
CA ILE A 312 -18.84 16.72 -43.76
C ILE A 312 -17.73 16.70 -44.81
N THR A 313 -16.57 16.12 -44.46
CA THR A 313 -15.43 15.94 -45.38
C THR A 313 -15.82 15.07 -46.57
N LEU A 314 -16.47 13.92 -46.32
CA LEU A 314 -16.95 13.00 -47.36
C LEU A 314 -18.03 13.64 -48.24
N ALA A 315 -18.98 14.36 -47.63
CA ALA A 315 -20.02 15.09 -48.35
C ALA A 315 -19.46 16.21 -49.25
N SER A 316 -18.44 16.94 -48.75
CA SER A 316 -17.74 17.98 -49.52
C SER A 316 -16.96 17.39 -50.69
N LEU A 317 -16.31 16.22 -50.50
CA LEU A 317 -15.61 15.47 -51.55
C LEU A 317 -16.57 14.97 -52.61
N PHE A 318 -17.72 14.40 -52.22
CA PHE A 318 -18.77 13.97 -53.13
C PHE A 318 -19.33 15.13 -53.93
N PHE A 319 -19.59 16.26 -53.25
CA PHE A 319 -20.13 17.48 -53.89
C PHE A 319 -19.15 18.05 -54.93
N LEU A 320 -17.84 18.10 -54.62
CA LEU A 320 -16.81 18.57 -55.55
C LEU A 320 -16.70 17.60 -56.74
N GLY A 321 -16.69 16.28 -56.50
CA GLY A 321 -16.67 15.24 -57.53
C GLY A 321 -17.92 15.34 -58.46
N PHE A 322 -19.11 15.50 -57.86
CA PHE A 322 -20.37 15.65 -58.60
C PHE A 322 -20.40 16.92 -59.45
N ASN A 323 -19.88 18.02 -58.91
CA ASN A 323 -19.82 19.32 -59.63
C ASN A 323 -18.80 19.23 -60.79
N GLN A 324 -17.66 18.55 -60.61
CA GLN A 324 -16.71 18.24 -61.67
C GLN A 324 -17.31 17.28 -62.74
N TYR A 325 -18.04 16.24 -62.28
CA TYR A 325 -18.73 15.31 -63.21
C TYR A 325 -19.77 16.03 -64.08
N ARG A 326 -20.57 16.94 -63.47
CA ARG A 326 -21.49 17.77 -64.25
C ARG A 326 -20.77 18.70 -65.22
N GLY A 327 -19.61 19.24 -64.88
CA GLY A 327 -18.77 20.07 -65.74
C GLY A 327 -18.11 19.25 -66.85
N ALA A 328 -17.73 17.98 -66.59
CA ALA A 328 -17.16 17.07 -67.57
C ALA A 328 -18.18 16.57 -68.58
N ARG A 329 -19.45 16.32 -68.14
CA ARG A 329 -20.52 15.90 -69.07
C ARG A 329 -20.86 16.93 -70.16
N LYS A 330 -20.63 18.24 -69.90
CA LYS A 330 -20.77 19.28 -70.94
C LYS A 330 -19.60 19.36 -71.90
N ARG A 331 -18.46 18.73 -71.61
CA ARG A 331 -17.27 18.63 -72.52
C ARG A 331 -17.21 17.30 -73.26
N ALA A 332 -18.06 16.34 -72.88
CA ALA A 332 -18.03 14.99 -73.44
C ALA A 332 -18.72 14.87 -74.81
N ASP A 333 -19.44 15.91 -75.26
CA ASP A 333 -20.05 15.94 -76.61
C ASP A 333 -19.07 16.27 -77.74
N GLU A 334 -17.77 16.54 -77.43
CA GLU A 334 -16.76 16.89 -78.43
C GLU A 334 -15.69 15.81 -78.69
N THR A 335 -15.79 14.61 -78.07
CA THR A 335 -14.72 13.58 -78.15
C THR A 335 -15.25 12.17 -78.33
N THR A 336 -16.05 11.95 -79.39
CA THR A 336 -16.54 10.60 -79.76
C THR A 336 -15.45 9.66 -80.24
N GLU A 337 -14.33 10.18 -80.73
CA GLU A 337 -13.22 9.35 -81.34
C GLU A 337 -12.16 8.92 -80.32
N THR A 338 -12.06 9.60 -79.21
CA THR A 338 -11.15 9.23 -78.09
C THR A 338 -11.81 8.22 -77.13
N ASN A 339 -13.12 8.11 -77.16
CA ASN A 339 -13.92 7.32 -76.23
C ASN A 339 -13.89 5.82 -76.51
N GLU A 340 -13.74 5.38 -77.78
CA GLU A 340 -13.65 3.96 -78.13
C GLU A 340 -12.32 3.34 -77.70
N ARG A 341 -11.21 4.09 -77.76
CA ARG A 341 -9.92 3.64 -77.21
C ARG A 341 -9.92 3.57 -75.68
N ASN A 342 -10.54 4.55 -75.06
CA ASN A 342 -10.67 4.63 -73.62
C ASN A 342 -11.59 3.55 -73.04
N GLN A 343 -12.69 3.21 -73.73
CA GLN A 343 -13.56 2.09 -73.32
C GLN A 343 -12.85 0.75 -73.34
N THR A 344 -12.03 0.48 -74.36
CA THR A 344 -11.28 -0.80 -74.45
C THR A 344 -10.22 -0.90 -73.34
N ALA A 345 -9.56 0.22 -73.01
CA ALA A 345 -8.60 0.27 -71.92
C ALA A 345 -9.26 0.14 -70.52
N ILE A 346 -10.45 0.74 -70.34
CA ILE A 346 -11.26 0.61 -69.09
C ILE A 346 -11.78 -0.81 -68.90
N LEU A 347 -12.31 -1.46 -70.01
CA LEU A 347 -12.81 -2.84 -69.91
C LEU A 347 -11.72 -3.82 -69.55
N ARG A 348 -10.49 -3.63 -70.08
CA ARG A 348 -9.33 -4.44 -69.72
C ARG A 348 -8.93 -4.22 -68.25
N LEU A 349 -8.91 -2.97 -67.76
CA LEU A 349 -8.59 -2.68 -66.36
C LEU A 349 -9.67 -3.22 -65.41
N LEU A 350 -10.97 -3.18 -65.80
CA LEU A 350 -12.07 -3.78 -65.03
C LEU A 350 -11.96 -5.32 -64.98
N ASP A 351 -11.47 -5.97 -66.01
CA ASP A 351 -11.24 -7.44 -66.03
C ASP A 351 -10.10 -7.82 -65.08
N GLU A 352 -8.99 -7.04 -65.12
CA GLU A 352 -7.85 -7.22 -64.18
C GLU A 352 -8.23 -6.87 -62.72
N LEU A 353 -9.27 -6.01 -62.50
CA LEU A 353 -9.81 -5.67 -61.17
C LEU A 353 -10.80 -6.74 -60.63
N ALA A 354 -11.34 -7.62 -61.45
CA ALA A 354 -12.23 -8.68 -61.00
C ALA A 354 -11.50 -9.64 -60.07
N ASP A 355 -10.26 -9.98 -60.37
CA ASP A 355 -9.42 -10.84 -59.50
C ASP A 355 -9.16 -10.19 -58.12
N LEU A 356 -8.98 -8.87 -58.12
CA LEU A 356 -8.85 -8.12 -56.85
C LEU A 356 -10.15 -8.12 -56.02
N ALA A 357 -11.31 -8.04 -56.70
CA ALA A 357 -12.62 -8.11 -56.05
C ALA A 357 -12.91 -9.48 -55.41
N ASP A 358 -12.35 -10.54 -56.00
CA ASP A 358 -12.40 -11.91 -55.46
C ASP A 358 -11.38 -12.14 -54.34
N GLY A 359 -10.60 -11.09 -53.96
CA GLY A 359 -9.67 -11.11 -52.86
C GLY A 359 -8.25 -11.62 -53.23
N ASP A 360 -7.94 -11.82 -54.51
CA ASP A 360 -6.61 -12.17 -54.92
C ASP A 360 -5.68 -10.97 -55.00
N LEU A 361 -4.96 -10.75 -53.93
CA LEU A 361 -3.97 -9.67 -53.80
C LEU A 361 -2.64 -10.02 -54.49
N THR A 362 -2.52 -11.17 -55.15
CA THR A 362 -1.28 -11.54 -55.87
C THR A 362 -1.21 -10.96 -57.27
N THR A 363 -2.35 -10.55 -57.82
CA THR A 363 -2.47 -9.91 -59.14
C THR A 363 -1.94 -8.47 -59.14
N THR A 364 -1.52 -8.01 -60.33
CA THR A 364 -1.08 -6.63 -60.56
C THR A 364 -1.74 -6.10 -61.83
N ALA A 365 -2.25 -4.87 -61.75
CA ALA A 365 -2.83 -4.19 -62.91
C ALA A 365 -1.73 -3.78 -63.91
N THR A 366 -1.97 -3.97 -65.19
CA THR A 366 -1.02 -3.62 -66.24
C THR A 366 -0.98 -2.10 -66.46
N VAL A 367 0.18 -1.48 -66.22
CA VAL A 367 0.42 -0.05 -66.43
C VAL A 367 0.68 0.20 -67.92
N THR A 368 -0.25 0.92 -68.58
CA THR A 368 -0.15 1.31 -69.98
C THR A 368 0.18 2.81 -70.12
N GLU A 369 0.71 3.22 -71.29
CA GLU A 369 1.04 4.65 -71.53
C GLU A 369 -0.19 5.56 -71.80
N ASP A 370 -1.41 5.00 -71.69
CA ASP A 370 -2.65 5.76 -71.80
C ASP A 370 -3.13 6.31 -70.44
N PHE A 371 -4.28 6.97 -70.42
CA PHE A 371 -4.80 7.58 -69.18
C PHE A 371 -5.14 6.57 -68.08
N THR A 372 -5.28 5.27 -68.42
CA THR A 372 -5.52 4.21 -67.45
C THR A 372 -4.25 3.77 -66.73
N GLY A 373 -3.05 4.09 -67.26
CA GLY A 373 -1.77 3.74 -66.62
C GLY A 373 -1.59 4.33 -65.25
N ALA A 374 -1.97 5.61 -65.02
CA ALA A 374 -1.94 6.25 -63.73
C ALA A 374 -2.94 5.63 -62.73
N ILE A 375 -4.07 5.10 -63.22
CA ILE A 375 -5.07 4.40 -62.40
C ILE A 375 -4.53 3.02 -62.02
N ALA A 376 -3.96 2.28 -63.01
CA ALA A 376 -3.32 0.97 -62.74
C ALA A 376 -2.18 1.07 -61.69
N ASP A 377 -1.37 2.14 -61.80
CA ASP A 377 -0.30 2.40 -60.83
C ASP A 377 -0.84 2.68 -59.42
N SER A 378 -1.92 3.48 -59.34
CA SER A 378 -2.60 3.74 -58.04
C SER A 378 -3.26 2.50 -57.45
N ILE A 379 -3.78 1.61 -58.30
CA ILE A 379 -4.36 0.31 -57.90
C ILE A 379 -3.26 -0.60 -57.38
N ASN A 380 -2.14 -0.72 -58.09
CA ASN A 380 -0.99 -1.53 -57.66
C ASN A 380 -0.47 -1.04 -56.29
N PHE A 381 -0.36 0.25 -56.10
CA PHE A 381 -0.02 0.81 -54.79
C PHE A 381 -1.05 0.42 -53.71
N THR A 382 -2.35 0.45 -54.03
CA THR A 382 -3.41 0.03 -53.10
C THR A 382 -3.30 -1.46 -52.76
N ILE A 383 -3.04 -2.32 -53.77
CA ILE A 383 -2.83 -3.76 -53.58
C ILE A 383 -1.65 -3.98 -52.64
N ASP A 384 -0.54 -3.27 -52.81
CA ASP A 384 0.62 -3.39 -51.94
C ASP A 384 0.32 -2.96 -50.49
N GLN A 385 -0.45 -1.89 -50.30
CA GLN A 385 -0.89 -1.49 -48.96
C GLN A 385 -1.85 -2.51 -48.32
N LEU A 386 -2.74 -3.13 -49.12
CA LEU A 386 -3.62 -4.22 -48.64
C LEU A 386 -2.81 -5.46 -48.24
N ARG A 387 -1.78 -5.86 -49.01
CA ARG A 387 -0.87 -6.95 -48.64
C ARG A 387 -0.19 -6.71 -47.31
N ILE A 388 0.33 -5.49 -47.12
CA ILE A 388 0.94 -5.09 -45.83
C ILE A 388 -0.08 -5.15 -44.70
N LEU A 389 -1.31 -4.68 -44.93
CA LEU A 389 -2.38 -4.70 -43.93
C LEU A 389 -2.75 -6.13 -43.54
N VAL A 390 -2.97 -7.02 -44.53
CA VAL A 390 -3.30 -8.43 -44.30
C VAL A 390 -2.17 -9.16 -43.58
N ALA A 391 -0.90 -8.87 -43.92
CA ALA A 391 0.25 -9.40 -43.19
C ALA A 391 0.26 -8.99 -41.73
N ARG A 392 0.00 -7.71 -41.45
CA ARG A 392 -0.11 -7.20 -40.05
C ARG A 392 -1.29 -7.77 -39.29
N ILE A 393 -2.44 -7.97 -39.96
CA ILE A 393 -3.61 -8.62 -39.34
C ILE A 393 -3.25 -10.06 -38.96
N ASN A 394 -2.59 -10.79 -39.85
CA ASN A 394 -2.19 -12.16 -39.56
C ASN A 394 -1.17 -12.24 -38.41
N GLU A 395 -0.16 -11.36 -38.39
CA GLU A 395 0.79 -11.24 -37.30
C GLU A 395 0.07 -10.92 -35.97
N THR A 396 -0.85 -9.97 -36.01
CA THR A 396 -1.64 -9.59 -34.81
C THR A 396 -2.50 -10.77 -34.35
N ALA A 397 -3.14 -11.50 -35.25
CA ALA A 397 -3.95 -12.67 -34.93
C ALA A 397 -3.11 -13.78 -34.26
N VAL A 398 -1.90 -14.02 -34.75
CA VAL A 398 -0.96 -14.96 -34.12
C VAL A 398 -0.58 -14.50 -32.72
N ASN A 399 -0.26 -13.22 -32.53
CA ASN A 399 0.08 -12.65 -31.23
C ASN A 399 -1.10 -12.71 -30.23
N VAL A 400 -2.33 -12.42 -30.71
CA VAL A 400 -3.55 -12.55 -29.88
C VAL A 400 -3.78 -14.02 -29.49
N SER A 401 -3.57 -14.96 -30.43
CA SER A 401 -3.70 -16.39 -30.13
C SER A 401 -2.68 -16.84 -29.08
N ALA A 402 -1.42 -16.39 -29.19
CA ALA A 402 -0.37 -16.69 -28.20
C ALA A 402 -0.70 -16.10 -26.82
N ALA A 403 -1.14 -14.84 -26.77
CA ALA A 403 -1.54 -14.20 -25.53
C ALA A 403 -2.77 -14.88 -24.88
N ALA A 404 -3.71 -15.35 -25.68
CA ALA A 404 -4.86 -16.11 -25.18
C ALA A 404 -4.44 -17.46 -24.56
N GLN A 405 -3.48 -18.16 -25.18
CA GLN A 405 -2.93 -19.40 -24.63
C GLN A 405 -2.16 -19.15 -23.31
N GLU A 406 -1.36 -18.09 -23.24
CA GLU A 406 -0.65 -17.69 -22.02
C GLU A 406 -1.64 -17.34 -20.90
N THR A 407 -2.70 -16.61 -21.23
CA THR A 407 -3.78 -16.27 -20.28
C THR A 407 -4.46 -17.53 -19.77
N GLN A 408 -4.74 -18.49 -20.63
CA GLN A 408 -5.34 -19.78 -20.27
C GLN A 408 -4.42 -20.57 -19.32
N GLN A 409 -3.11 -20.62 -19.61
CA GLN A 409 -2.15 -21.26 -18.71
C GLN A 409 -2.10 -20.57 -17.34
N THR A 410 -2.04 -19.25 -17.34
CA THR A 410 -2.05 -18.47 -16.09
C THR A 410 -3.32 -18.73 -15.27
N ALA A 411 -4.47 -18.81 -15.91
CA ALA A 411 -5.73 -19.14 -15.24
C ALA A 411 -5.73 -20.55 -14.62
N LEU A 412 -5.14 -21.53 -15.31
CA LEU A 412 -4.99 -22.89 -14.77
C LEU A 412 -4.07 -22.92 -13.56
N HIS A 413 -2.92 -22.24 -13.63
CA HIS A 413 -2.00 -22.13 -12.48
C HIS A 413 -2.65 -21.39 -11.29
N LEU A 414 -3.45 -20.37 -11.57
CA LEU A 414 -4.17 -19.66 -10.52
C LEU A 414 -5.24 -20.55 -9.85
N ALA A 415 -5.94 -21.38 -10.63
CA ALA A 415 -6.91 -22.34 -10.08
C ALA A 415 -6.21 -23.36 -9.18
N GLU A 416 -5.08 -23.92 -9.60
CA GLU A 416 -4.28 -24.88 -8.82
C GLU A 416 -3.74 -24.24 -7.53
N ALA A 417 -3.20 -23.02 -7.61
CA ALA A 417 -2.74 -22.27 -6.44
C ALA A 417 -3.88 -21.96 -5.46
N SER A 418 -5.07 -21.65 -5.97
CA SER A 418 -6.26 -21.39 -5.15
C SER A 418 -6.75 -22.65 -4.42
N GLU A 419 -6.67 -23.80 -5.08
CA GLU A 419 -7.03 -25.07 -4.46
C GLU A 419 -6.03 -25.46 -3.35
N HIS A 420 -4.73 -25.25 -3.60
CA HIS A 420 -3.70 -25.44 -2.59
C HIS A 420 -3.90 -24.50 -1.40
N GLN A 421 -4.19 -23.22 -1.66
CA GLN A 421 -4.48 -22.24 -0.61
C GLN A 421 -5.72 -22.62 0.22
N ALA A 422 -6.76 -23.16 -0.43
CA ALA A 422 -7.94 -23.64 0.28
C ALA A 422 -7.61 -24.80 1.23
N GLN A 423 -6.71 -25.71 0.82
CA GLN A 423 -6.25 -26.81 1.67
C GLN A 423 -5.42 -26.29 2.86
N GLU A 424 -4.54 -25.31 2.64
CA GLU A 424 -3.78 -24.67 3.72
C GLU A 424 -4.70 -23.98 4.74
N ILE A 425 -5.72 -23.24 4.25
CA ILE A 425 -6.72 -22.59 5.12
C ILE A 425 -7.48 -23.64 5.94
N ALA A 426 -7.87 -24.76 5.33
CA ALA A 426 -8.53 -25.85 6.04
C ALA A 426 -7.64 -26.45 7.12
N GLY A 427 -6.35 -26.64 6.82
CA GLY A 427 -5.35 -27.09 7.80
C GLY A 427 -5.15 -26.09 8.95
N ALA A 428 -5.03 -24.81 8.63
CA ALA A 428 -4.91 -23.76 9.63
C ALA A 428 -6.16 -23.68 10.53
N SER A 429 -7.35 -23.82 9.95
CA SER A 429 -8.61 -23.85 10.70
C SER A 429 -8.71 -25.04 11.65
N ALA A 430 -8.22 -26.21 11.24
CA ALA A 430 -8.14 -27.38 12.10
C ALA A 430 -7.17 -27.16 13.28
N ALA A 431 -5.99 -26.55 13.02
CA ALA A 431 -5.01 -26.21 14.04
C ALA A 431 -5.55 -25.18 15.05
N VAL A 432 -6.31 -24.18 14.58
CA VAL A 432 -6.99 -23.20 15.45
C VAL A 432 -8.02 -23.86 16.34
N ASN A 433 -8.79 -24.83 15.82
CA ASN A 433 -9.75 -25.57 16.63
C ASN A 433 -9.06 -26.45 17.69
N GLU A 434 -7.95 -27.10 17.35
CA GLU A 434 -7.16 -27.88 18.30
C GLU A 434 -6.54 -26.97 19.39
N MET A 435 -6.08 -25.76 18.99
CA MET A 435 -5.59 -24.75 19.92
C MET A 435 -6.70 -24.30 20.90
N ALA A 436 -7.93 -24.10 20.44
CA ALA A 436 -9.05 -23.74 21.28
C ALA A 436 -9.33 -24.82 22.35
N VAL A 437 -9.32 -26.10 21.96
CA VAL A 437 -9.47 -27.22 22.89
C VAL A 437 -8.33 -27.25 23.92
N THR A 438 -7.10 -26.98 23.46
CA THR A 438 -5.93 -26.93 24.35
C THR A 438 -6.03 -25.77 25.37
N ILE A 439 -6.52 -24.61 24.92
CA ILE A 439 -6.76 -23.45 25.80
C ILE A 439 -7.81 -23.78 26.86
N ASP A 440 -8.90 -24.44 26.48
CA ASP A 440 -9.92 -24.88 27.43
C ASP A 440 -9.34 -25.85 28.48
N GLN A 441 -8.49 -26.77 28.05
CA GLN A 441 -7.80 -27.71 28.96
C GLN A 441 -6.85 -26.98 29.92
N VAL A 442 -6.06 -26.02 29.39
CA VAL A 442 -5.16 -25.19 30.22
C VAL A 442 -5.95 -24.37 31.24
N SER A 443 -7.09 -23.83 30.83
CA SER A 443 -7.98 -23.08 31.71
C SER A 443 -8.55 -23.95 32.85
N ALA A 444 -8.98 -25.17 32.52
CA ALA A 444 -9.45 -26.13 33.50
C ALA A 444 -8.35 -26.52 34.49
N ASN A 445 -7.12 -26.80 34.01
CA ASN A 445 -5.96 -27.12 34.86
C ASN A 445 -5.58 -25.93 35.75
N ALA A 446 -5.66 -24.72 35.28
CA ALA A 446 -5.42 -23.51 36.06
C ALA A 446 -6.44 -23.35 37.18
N ALA A 447 -7.72 -23.59 36.89
CA ALA A 447 -8.78 -23.57 37.93
C ALA A 447 -8.57 -24.68 39.00
N GLU A 448 -8.19 -25.88 38.60
CA GLU A 448 -7.85 -26.96 39.52
C GLU A 448 -6.65 -26.60 40.38
N SER A 449 -5.59 -26.04 39.78
CA SER A 449 -4.40 -25.58 40.53
C SER A 449 -4.72 -24.49 41.55
N ALA A 450 -5.60 -23.56 41.22
CA ALA A 450 -6.10 -22.53 42.14
C ALA A 450 -6.84 -23.18 43.33
N ALA A 451 -7.68 -24.18 43.08
CA ALA A 451 -8.41 -24.88 44.12
C ALA A 451 -7.48 -25.73 45.03
N VAL A 452 -6.39 -26.28 44.46
CA VAL A 452 -5.36 -26.98 45.23
C VAL A 452 -4.59 -25.98 46.12
N ALA A 453 -4.19 -24.83 45.59
CA ALA A 453 -3.52 -23.78 46.35
C ALA A 453 -4.39 -23.25 47.51
N GLU A 454 -5.68 -23.08 47.29
CA GLU A 454 -6.64 -22.62 48.33
C GLU A 454 -6.77 -23.66 49.45
N ARG A 455 -6.81 -24.94 49.08
CA ARG A 455 -6.77 -26.05 50.09
C ARG A 455 -5.47 -26.09 50.87
N ALA A 456 -4.34 -25.89 50.20
CA ALA A 456 -3.02 -25.86 50.87
C ALA A 456 -2.93 -24.72 51.88
N VAL A 457 -3.43 -23.50 51.54
CA VAL A 457 -3.49 -22.35 52.46
C VAL A 457 -4.37 -22.68 53.66
N SER A 458 -5.52 -23.33 53.43
CA SER A 458 -6.42 -23.75 54.53
C SER A 458 -5.75 -24.76 55.48
N ILE A 459 -5.06 -25.77 54.92
CA ILE A 459 -4.33 -26.78 55.69
C ILE A 459 -3.20 -26.11 56.48
N ALA A 460 -2.43 -25.20 55.87
CA ALA A 460 -1.35 -24.48 56.53
C ALA A 460 -1.90 -23.60 57.68
N GLY A 461 -3.02 -22.92 57.48
CA GLY A 461 -3.67 -22.14 58.53
C GLY A 461 -4.16 -22.99 59.68
N ASN A 462 -4.70 -24.15 59.42
CA ASN A 462 -5.09 -25.11 60.47
C ASN A 462 -3.86 -25.67 61.18
N GLY A 463 -2.77 -26.00 60.48
CA GLY A 463 -1.49 -26.45 61.05
C GLY A 463 -0.91 -25.38 62.02
N ALA A 464 -0.91 -24.10 61.62
CA ALA A 464 -0.45 -23.01 62.45
C ALA A 464 -1.27 -22.87 63.76
N LYS A 465 -2.61 -23.06 63.70
CA LYS A 465 -3.47 -23.09 64.90
C LYS A 465 -3.11 -24.26 65.81
N VAL A 466 -2.89 -25.46 65.28
CA VAL A 466 -2.48 -26.64 66.07
C VAL A 466 -1.13 -26.41 66.75
N VAL A 467 -0.14 -25.87 66.06
CA VAL A 467 1.17 -25.52 66.63
C VAL A 467 1.00 -24.49 67.72
N GLN A 468 0.18 -23.44 67.53
CA GLN A 468 -0.07 -22.42 68.52
C GLN A 468 -0.74 -22.99 69.79
N ASN A 469 -1.71 -23.87 69.63
CA ASN A 469 -2.34 -24.59 70.73
C ASN A 469 -1.36 -25.50 71.47
N THR A 470 -0.43 -26.16 70.73
CA THR A 470 0.64 -26.97 71.33
C THR A 470 1.60 -26.13 72.14
N ILE A 471 2.02 -24.97 71.66
CA ILE A 471 2.86 -24.01 72.39
C ILE A 471 2.16 -23.56 73.69
N HIS A 472 0.87 -23.19 73.59
CA HIS A 472 0.11 -22.80 74.78
C HIS A 472 -0.04 -23.93 75.80
N GLY A 473 -0.24 -25.18 75.33
CA GLY A 473 -0.24 -26.37 76.21
C GLY A 473 1.13 -26.59 76.88
N MET A 474 2.24 -26.40 76.16
CA MET A 474 3.59 -26.49 76.72
C MET A 474 3.85 -25.37 77.76
N ASP A 475 3.41 -24.15 77.50
CA ASP A 475 3.52 -23.07 78.48
C ASP A 475 2.71 -23.37 79.74
N THR A 476 1.49 -23.93 79.62
CA THR A 476 0.70 -24.38 80.78
C THR A 476 1.36 -25.47 81.57
N ILE A 477 2.02 -26.44 80.91
CA ILE A 477 2.81 -27.48 81.60
C ILE A 477 4.03 -26.86 82.29
N ARG A 478 4.68 -25.86 81.68
CA ARG A 478 5.84 -25.16 82.31
C ARG A 478 5.45 -24.36 83.55
N GLU A 479 4.21 -23.83 83.61
CA GLU A 479 3.71 -23.14 84.81
C GLU A 479 3.26 -24.05 85.93
N GLN A 480 3.03 -25.36 85.64
CA GLN A 480 2.62 -26.36 86.60
C GLN A 480 3.77 -27.20 87.15
N ILE A 481 5.01 -27.06 86.67
CA ILE A 481 6.25 -27.62 87.14
C ILE A 481 7.03 -26.53 87.90
#